data_9423af665d46a642b89856ef9c2ed0ad
#
_entry.id   9423af665d46a642b89856ef9c2ed0ad
#
_cell.length_a   1.000
_cell.length_b   1.000
_cell.length_c   1.000
_cell.angle_alpha   90.00
_cell.angle_beta   90.00
_cell.angle_gamma   90.00
#
_symmetry.space_group_name_H-M   'P 1'
#
loop_
_entity.id
_entity.type
_entity.pdbx_description
1 polymer ?
#
loop_
_entity_poly.entity_id
_entity_poly.type
_entity_poly.pdbx_seq_one_letter_code
_entity_poly.pdbx_strand_id
1 'polypeptide(L)'
;MNDEHLQHPAKKAINPNDLTISQWSGFIHSKCPRCHVGSVFTGSVFGLKVQKMNEVCDACDLKYEREPGYFYVAMFVSYAMNVAEMISFSVAAYILGLDIVYENLWYFVAIIFAAVFLLAPFNYRYSRMILLYWLSPGLNYEPARIKRKPQISN
;
A
#
# COMPACT_ATOMS: atom_id res chain seq x y z
N MET A 1 27.64 -26.02 3.82
CA MET A 1 27.84 -24.62 3.43
C MET A 1 27.25 -24.52 2.04
N ASN A 2 25.97 -24.21 1.95
CA ASN A 2 25.25 -24.09 0.68
C ASN A 2 24.64 -22.69 0.63
N ASP A 3 25.29 -21.83 -0.15
CA ASP A 3 24.79 -20.50 -0.49
C ASP A 3 23.59 -20.68 -1.42
N GLU A 4 22.39 -20.69 -0.85
CA GLU A 4 21.15 -20.56 -1.62
C GLU A 4 21.02 -19.13 -2.12
N HIS A 5 21.49 -18.91 -3.34
CA HIS A 5 21.21 -17.74 -4.15
C HIS A 5 19.69 -17.51 -4.21
N LEU A 6 19.21 -16.55 -3.45
CA LEU A 6 17.89 -15.93 -3.61
C LEU A 6 17.81 -15.33 -5.02
N GLN A 7 17.31 -16.12 -5.96
CA GLN A 7 16.97 -15.64 -7.30
C GLN A 7 15.85 -14.62 -7.18
N HIS A 8 16.21 -13.35 -7.27
CA HIS A 8 15.25 -12.28 -7.52
C HIS A 8 14.55 -12.55 -8.85
N PRO A 9 13.19 -12.56 -8.89
CA PRO A 9 12.47 -12.76 -10.15
C PRO A 9 12.88 -11.69 -11.16
N ALA A 10 13.13 -12.14 -12.38
CA ALA A 10 13.65 -11.36 -13.50
C ALA A 10 12.88 -10.03 -13.66
N LYS A 11 13.55 -8.90 -13.52
CA LYS A 11 13.03 -7.54 -13.72
C LYS A 11 12.56 -7.40 -15.17
N LYS A 12 11.24 -7.32 -15.38
CA LYS A 12 10.62 -7.01 -16.65
C LYS A 12 11.19 -5.67 -17.19
N ALA A 13 11.72 -5.67 -18.40
CA ALA A 13 12.27 -4.47 -19.04
C ALA A 13 11.18 -3.39 -19.15
N ILE A 14 11.47 -2.20 -18.64
CA ILE A 14 10.54 -1.06 -18.60
C ILE A 14 10.62 -0.36 -19.95
N ASN A 15 9.50 -0.32 -20.67
CA ASN A 15 9.37 0.41 -21.92
C ASN A 15 9.19 1.92 -21.61
N PRO A 16 10.02 2.84 -22.16
CA PRO A 16 9.90 4.28 -21.89
C PRO A 16 8.56 4.89 -22.30
N ASN A 17 7.78 4.23 -23.15
CA ASN A 17 6.45 4.67 -23.55
C ASN A 17 5.34 4.34 -22.53
N ASP A 18 5.64 3.57 -21.48
CA ASP A 18 4.73 3.25 -20.37
C ASP A 18 4.77 4.31 -19.25
N LEU A 19 5.45 5.44 -19.48
CA LEU A 19 5.81 6.45 -18.49
C LEU A 19 4.68 7.43 -18.12
N THR A 20 3.50 7.31 -18.73
CA THR A 20 2.34 8.14 -18.39
C THR A 20 1.32 7.42 -17.51
N ILE A 21 1.81 6.67 -16.51
CA ILE A 21 0.90 6.07 -15.53
C ILE A 21 0.33 7.21 -14.66
N SER A 22 -1.00 7.36 -14.72
CA SER A 22 -1.72 8.31 -13.86
C SER A 22 -1.38 8.10 -12.38
N GLN A 23 -1.33 9.19 -11.62
CA GLN A 23 -1.09 9.16 -10.17
C GLN A 23 -2.04 8.19 -9.45
N TRP A 24 -3.31 8.17 -9.85
CA TRP A 24 -4.32 7.26 -9.31
C TRP A 24 -4.02 5.78 -9.61
N SER A 25 -3.59 5.49 -10.84
CA SER A 25 -3.19 4.12 -11.20
C SER A 25 -1.95 3.69 -10.43
N GLY A 26 -0.97 4.57 -10.27
CA GLY A 26 0.20 4.33 -9.44
C GLY A 26 -0.15 4.03 -7.98
N PHE A 27 -1.07 4.80 -7.41
CA PHE A 27 -1.58 4.61 -6.05
C PHE A 27 -2.30 3.27 -5.87
N ILE A 28 -3.29 2.96 -6.73
CA ILE A 28 -4.06 1.71 -6.65
C ILE A 28 -3.16 0.48 -6.78
N HIS A 29 -2.18 0.51 -7.69
CA HIS A 29 -1.25 -0.60 -7.89
C HIS A 29 -0.03 -0.56 -6.95
N SER A 30 -0.03 0.33 -5.96
CA SER A 30 1.06 0.50 -4.97
C SER A 30 2.43 0.67 -5.62
N LYS A 31 2.50 1.54 -6.63
CA LYS A 31 3.74 1.92 -7.32
C LYS A 31 4.44 3.07 -6.61
N CYS A 32 5.70 3.27 -6.92
CA CYS A 32 6.51 4.36 -6.37
C CYS A 32 5.92 5.73 -6.75
N PRO A 33 5.74 6.67 -5.79
CA PRO A 33 5.15 7.99 -6.09
C PRO A 33 6.01 8.87 -6.99
N ARG A 34 7.34 8.63 -7.03
CA ARG A 34 8.26 9.42 -7.85
C ARG A 34 8.31 8.96 -9.31
N CYS A 35 8.35 7.66 -9.57
CA CYS A 35 8.55 7.14 -10.92
C CYS A 35 7.34 6.34 -11.47
N HIS A 36 6.35 6.00 -10.64
CA HIS A 36 5.17 5.18 -10.94
C HIS A 36 5.46 3.78 -11.53
N VAL A 37 6.73 3.33 -11.48
CA VAL A 37 7.18 2.07 -12.09
C VAL A 37 7.52 1.02 -11.03
N GLY A 38 8.41 1.34 -10.09
CA GLY A 38 8.84 0.42 -9.03
C GLY A 38 7.70 0.08 -8.09
N SER A 39 7.72 -1.11 -7.50
CA SER A 39 6.71 -1.53 -6.53
C SER A 39 7.13 -1.14 -5.11
N VAL A 40 6.19 -0.59 -4.33
CA VAL A 40 6.42 -0.23 -2.93
C VAL A 40 6.38 -1.47 -2.04
N PHE A 41 5.52 -2.44 -2.36
CA PHE A 41 5.36 -3.67 -1.59
C PHE A 41 5.74 -4.91 -2.39
N THR A 42 6.24 -5.91 -1.66
CA THR A 42 6.47 -7.26 -2.18
C THR A 42 5.23 -8.11 -1.88
N GLY A 43 4.55 -8.59 -2.91
CA GLY A 43 3.43 -9.51 -2.79
C GLY A 43 2.04 -8.88 -2.88
N SER A 44 1.03 -9.75 -2.82
CA SER A 44 -0.40 -9.42 -2.90
C SER A 44 -0.92 -8.85 -1.58
N VAL A 45 -2.04 -8.11 -1.63
CA VAL A 45 -2.71 -7.54 -0.45
C VAL A 45 -3.17 -8.65 0.51
N PHE A 46 -3.78 -9.72 -0.03
CA PHE A 46 -4.32 -10.86 0.73
C PHE A 46 -3.45 -12.13 0.58
N GLY A 47 -2.13 -11.98 0.43
CA GLY A 47 -1.23 -13.12 0.40
C GLY A 47 -0.99 -13.72 1.80
N LEU A 48 -0.79 -15.05 1.89
CA LEU A 48 -0.38 -15.73 3.13
C LEU A 48 1.02 -15.30 3.62
N LYS A 49 1.80 -14.63 2.77
CA LYS A 49 3.09 -14.04 3.16
C LYS A 49 2.86 -12.64 3.71
N VAL A 50 3.51 -12.35 4.84
CA VAL A 50 3.50 -11.01 5.43
C VAL A 50 3.89 -9.97 4.38
N GLN A 51 3.06 -8.95 4.21
CA GLN A 51 3.34 -7.85 3.28
C GLN A 51 4.60 -7.12 3.74
N LYS A 52 5.69 -7.30 3.00
CA LYS A 52 6.94 -6.58 3.25
C LYS A 52 7.01 -5.37 2.33
N MET A 53 7.24 -4.21 2.92
CA MET A 53 7.54 -2.99 2.18
C MET A 53 9.00 -3.01 1.75
N ASN A 54 9.28 -2.60 0.51
CA ASN A 54 10.64 -2.43 0.03
C ASN A 54 11.27 -1.21 0.70
N GLU A 55 12.55 -1.25 1.00
CA GLU A 55 13.27 -0.11 1.59
C GLU A 55 13.54 0.98 0.55
N VAL A 56 13.83 0.56 -0.67
CA VAL A 56 14.23 1.44 -1.77
C VAL A 56 13.49 1.05 -3.05
N CYS A 57 13.15 2.03 -3.86
CA CYS A 57 12.55 1.80 -5.17
C CYS A 57 13.57 1.20 -6.14
N ASP A 58 13.24 0.07 -6.73
CA ASP A 58 14.10 -0.62 -7.71
C ASP A 58 14.35 0.17 -9.00
N ALA A 59 13.48 1.12 -9.33
CA ALA A 59 13.54 1.85 -10.59
C ALA A 59 14.22 3.22 -10.48
N CYS A 60 14.06 3.94 -9.34
CA CYS A 60 14.58 5.30 -9.18
C CYS A 60 15.37 5.52 -7.88
N ASP A 61 15.66 4.46 -7.12
CA ASP A 61 16.36 4.46 -5.82
C ASP A 61 15.77 5.42 -4.78
N LEU A 62 14.48 5.71 -4.86
CA LEU A 62 13.82 6.46 -3.81
C LEU A 62 13.79 5.61 -2.53
N LYS A 63 14.37 6.10 -1.45
CA LYS A 63 14.22 5.52 -0.13
C LYS A 63 12.83 5.86 0.40
N TYR A 64 12.01 4.83 0.68
CA TYR A 64 10.64 5.02 1.13
C TYR A 64 10.55 5.52 2.57
N GLU A 65 11.40 5.02 3.46
CA GLU A 65 11.56 5.55 4.80
C GLU A 65 12.63 6.63 4.80
N ARG A 66 12.20 7.90 4.80
CA ARG A 66 13.11 9.06 4.68
C ARG A 66 13.82 9.37 6.00
N GLU A 67 13.12 9.18 7.12
CA GLU A 67 13.60 9.44 8.47
C GLU A 67 13.18 8.29 9.40
N PRO A 68 13.95 8.02 10.46
CA PRO A 68 13.54 7.03 11.46
C PRO A 68 12.16 7.40 12.04
N GLY A 69 11.22 6.47 11.96
CA GLY A 69 9.86 6.72 12.44
C GLY A 69 8.91 7.40 11.47
N TYR A 70 9.33 7.61 10.21
CA TYR A 70 8.50 8.22 9.16
C TYR A 70 7.10 7.57 9.03
N PHE A 71 7.01 6.25 9.21
CA PHE A 71 5.76 5.51 9.13
C PHE A 71 4.89 5.58 10.40
N TYR A 72 5.32 6.27 11.47
CA TYR A 72 4.41 6.55 12.60
C TYR A 72 3.20 7.38 12.16
N VAL A 73 3.38 8.29 11.21
CA VAL A 73 2.26 9.06 10.64
C VAL A 73 1.26 8.15 9.92
N ALA A 74 1.71 7.07 9.27
CA ALA A 74 0.82 6.11 8.65
C ALA A 74 -0.08 5.37 9.66
N MET A 75 0.32 5.25 10.93
CA MET A 75 -0.53 4.70 11.99
C MET A 75 -1.76 5.59 12.24
N PHE A 76 -1.61 6.91 12.23
CA PHE A 76 -2.75 7.82 12.38
C PHE A 76 -3.71 7.70 11.20
N VAL A 77 -3.19 7.58 9.98
CA VAL A 77 -4.00 7.34 8.77
C VAL A 77 -4.74 6.02 8.88
N SER A 78 -4.05 4.94 9.30
CA SER A 78 -4.66 3.63 9.50
C SER A 78 -5.76 3.68 10.57
N TYR A 79 -5.54 4.40 11.66
CA TYR A 79 -6.54 4.61 12.70
C TYR A 79 -7.78 5.33 12.17
N ALA A 80 -7.59 6.42 11.43
CA ALA A 80 -8.70 7.14 10.80
C ALA A 80 -9.49 6.27 9.82
N MET A 81 -8.82 5.42 9.05
CA MET A 81 -9.47 4.46 8.15
C MET A 81 -10.30 3.45 8.94
N ASN A 82 -9.76 2.86 10.02
CA ASN A 82 -10.48 1.92 10.85
C ASN A 82 -11.74 2.55 11.49
N VAL A 83 -11.65 3.80 11.97
CA VAL A 83 -12.81 4.52 12.53
C VAL A 83 -13.86 4.75 11.45
N ALA A 84 -13.46 5.18 10.25
CA ALA A 84 -14.37 5.37 9.12
C ALA A 84 -15.08 4.07 8.72
N GLU A 85 -14.36 2.95 8.73
CA GLU A 85 -14.90 1.62 8.47
C GLU A 85 -15.90 1.21 9.54
N MET A 86 -15.57 1.36 10.82
CA MET A 86 -16.48 1.04 11.93
C MET A 86 -17.80 1.80 11.81
N ILE A 87 -17.74 3.11 11.53
CA ILE A 87 -18.94 3.94 11.34
C ILE A 87 -19.72 3.46 10.12
N SER A 88 -19.04 3.22 9.00
CA SER A 88 -19.69 2.82 7.74
C SER A 88 -20.40 1.47 7.87
N PHE A 89 -19.76 0.47 8.48
CA PHE A 89 -20.37 -0.83 8.69
C PHE A 89 -21.49 -0.81 9.72
N SER A 90 -21.39 0.03 10.77
CA SER A 90 -22.47 0.21 11.74
C SER A 90 -23.69 0.85 11.10
N VAL A 91 -23.51 1.90 10.30
CA VAL A 91 -24.60 2.55 9.56
C VAL A 91 -25.22 1.58 8.55
N ALA A 92 -24.40 0.84 7.82
CA ALA A 92 -24.89 -0.15 6.86
C ALA A 92 -25.73 -1.25 7.55
N ALA A 93 -25.26 -1.77 8.69
CA ALA A 93 -26.00 -2.77 9.45
C ALA A 93 -27.36 -2.24 9.93
N TYR A 94 -27.41 -0.99 10.39
CA TYR A 94 -28.64 -0.31 10.79
C TYR A 94 -29.62 -0.16 9.60
N ILE A 95 -29.15 0.30 8.44
CA ILE A 95 -29.98 0.45 7.23
C ILE A 95 -30.52 -0.90 6.74
N LEU A 96 -29.76 -1.99 6.91
CA LEU A 96 -30.15 -3.34 6.56
C LEU A 96 -31.19 -3.95 7.52
N GLY A 97 -31.65 -3.20 8.53
CA GLY A 97 -32.72 -3.59 9.44
C GLY A 97 -32.24 -4.20 10.76
N LEU A 98 -30.98 -4.01 11.11
CA LEU A 98 -30.45 -4.38 12.42
C LEU A 98 -30.74 -3.24 13.41
N ASP A 99 -31.79 -3.34 14.18
CA ASP A 99 -32.12 -2.33 15.17
C ASP A 99 -31.05 -2.23 16.27
N ILE A 100 -30.79 -1.01 16.74
CA ILE A 100 -29.84 -0.73 17.82
C ILE A 100 -30.50 -1.01 19.16
N VAL A 101 -30.66 -2.30 19.45
CA VAL A 101 -31.18 -2.78 20.73
C VAL A 101 -30.13 -3.67 21.41
N TYR A 102 -30.21 -3.78 22.73
CA TYR A 102 -29.22 -4.54 23.50
C TYR A 102 -29.06 -6.00 23.02
N GLU A 103 -30.16 -6.61 22.60
CA GLU A 103 -30.17 -7.99 22.08
C GLU A 103 -29.33 -8.14 20.80
N ASN A 104 -29.27 -7.12 19.97
CA ASN A 104 -28.53 -7.13 18.71
C ASN A 104 -27.06 -6.65 18.82
N LEU A 105 -26.63 -6.20 20.00
CA LEU A 105 -25.30 -5.67 20.23
C LEU A 105 -24.18 -6.61 19.79
N TRP A 106 -24.34 -7.91 20.03
CA TRP A 106 -23.35 -8.90 19.62
C TRP A 106 -23.21 -9.04 18.12
N TYR A 107 -24.28 -8.84 17.36
CA TYR A 107 -24.20 -8.81 15.89
C TYR A 107 -23.42 -7.63 15.40
N PHE A 108 -23.62 -6.43 15.96
CA PHE A 108 -22.82 -5.24 15.63
C PHE A 108 -21.33 -5.48 15.94
N VAL A 109 -21.02 -5.98 17.12
CA VAL A 109 -19.63 -6.28 17.50
C VAL A 109 -19.01 -7.30 16.56
N ALA A 110 -19.72 -8.37 16.21
CA ALA A 110 -19.23 -9.40 15.31
C ALA A 110 -18.98 -8.86 13.88
N ILE A 111 -19.89 -8.03 13.36
CA ILE A 111 -19.77 -7.41 12.03
C ILE A 111 -18.56 -6.47 11.99
N ILE A 112 -18.43 -5.59 12.99
CA ILE A 112 -17.31 -4.64 13.07
C ILE A 112 -15.99 -5.40 13.19
N PHE A 113 -15.92 -6.40 14.08
CA PHE A 113 -14.70 -7.20 14.27
C PHE A 113 -14.29 -7.93 12.99
N ALA A 114 -15.25 -8.56 12.30
CA ALA A 114 -15.00 -9.23 11.02
C ALA A 114 -14.53 -8.24 9.95
N ALA A 115 -15.16 -7.07 9.85
CA ALA A 115 -14.80 -6.04 8.89
C ALA A 115 -13.37 -5.52 9.11
N VAL A 116 -13.03 -5.13 10.35
CA VAL A 116 -11.70 -4.63 10.70
C VAL A 116 -10.63 -5.70 10.46
N PHE A 117 -10.91 -6.95 10.82
CA PHE A 117 -9.96 -8.05 10.63
C PHE A 117 -9.71 -8.36 9.15
N LEU A 118 -10.76 -8.39 8.32
CA LEU A 118 -10.65 -8.64 6.88
C LEU A 118 -9.98 -7.49 6.15
N LEU A 119 -10.22 -6.24 6.58
CA LEU A 119 -9.65 -5.05 5.95
C LEU A 119 -8.27 -4.65 6.50
N ALA A 120 -7.82 -5.26 7.60
CA ALA A 120 -6.52 -4.97 8.20
C ALA A 120 -5.33 -4.99 7.20
N PRO A 121 -5.18 -6.01 6.32
CA PRO A 121 -4.09 -6.03 5.34
C PRO A 121 -4.22 -4.91 4.29
N PHE A 122 -5.43 -4.52 3.97
CA PHE A 122 -5.72 -3.40 3.09
C PHE A 122 -5.34 -2.07 3.76
N ASN A 123 -5.78 -1.84 4.99
CA ASN A 123 -5.47 -0.65 5.78
C ASN A 123 -3.97 -0.49 6.00
N TYR A 124 -3.24 -1.56 6.32
CA TYR A 124 -1.80 -1.54 6.44
C TYR A 124 -1.10 -1.03 5.17
N ARG A 125 -1.56 -1.47 4.00
CA ARG A 125 -0.98 -1.11 2.72
C ARG A 125 -1.33 0.33 2.32
N TYR A 126 -2.62 0.65 2.34
CA TYR A 126 -3.10 1.93 1.83
C TYR A 126 -2.81 3.11 2.76
N SER A 127 -2.71 2.91 4.08
CA SER A 127 -2.27 3.98 4.99
C SER A 127 -0.87 4.48 4.64
N ARG A 128 0.06 3.57 4.30
CA ARG A 128 1.41 3.93 3.84
C ARG A 128 1.42 4.56 2.46
N MET A 129 0.55 4.09 1.57
CA MET A 129 0.42 4.68 0.23
C MET A 129 -0.14 6.10 0.30
N ILE A 130 -1.14 6.36 1.16
CA ILE A 130 -1.68 7.70 1.42
C ILE A 130 -0.58 8.62 1.94
N LEU A 131 0.21 8.16 2.90
CA LEU A 131 1.34 8.91 3.42
C LEU A 131 2.33 9.29 2.31
N LEU A 132 2.72 8.33 1.47
CA LEU A 132 3.71 8.55 0.42
C LEU A 132 3.21 9.47 -0.71
N TYR A 133 1.92 9.40 -1.07
CA TYR A 133 1.36 10.13 -2.20
C TYR A 133 0.85 11.52 -1.85
N TRP A 134 0.28 11.71 -0.65
CA TRP A 134 -0.38 12.96 -0.28
C TRP A 134 0.22 13.65 0.94
N LEU A 135 0.71 12.91 1.92
CA LEU A 135 1.22 13.49 3.16
C LEU A 135 2.74 13.74 3.15
N SER A 136 3.44 13.38 2.07
CA SER A 136 4.91 13.53 1.98
C SER A 136 5.28 14.76 1.16
N PRO A 137 5.65 15.87 1.78
CA PRO A 137 6.08 17.06 1.06
C PRO A 137 7.38 16.78 0.27
N GLY A 138 7.43 17.25 -0.98
CA GLY A 138 8.61 17.14 -1.84
C GLY A 138 8.76 15.80 -2.58
N LEU A 139 7.76 14.92 -2.57
CA LEU A 139 7.69 13.74 -3.43
C LEU A 139 6.89 14.09 -4.69
N ASN A 140 7.54 14.79 -5.62
CA ASN A 140 6.97 15.10 -6.92
C ASN A 140 7.23 13.96 -7.91
N TYR A 141 6.34 13.85 -8.90
CA TYR A 141 6.52 12.93 -10.00
C TYR A 141 7.71 13.34 -10.86
N GLU A 142 8.77 12.56 -10.89
CA GLU A 142 10.01 12.79 -11.64
C GLU A 142 10.40 11.53 -12.44
N PRO A 143 9.80 11.31 -13.62
CA PRO A 143 10.11 10.13 -14.44
C PRO A 143 11.55 10.14 -14.98
N ALA A 144 12.18 11.31 -15.06
CA ALA A 144 13.57 11.45 -15.53
C ALA A 144 14.60 10.74 -14.64
N ARG A 145 14.26 10.43 -13.38
CA ARG A 145 15.15 9.71 -12.44
C ARG A 145 15.08 8.19 -12.55
N ILE A 146 14.33 7.65 -13.50
CA ILE A 146 14.32 6.21 -13.76
C ILE A 146 15.69 5.83 -14.29
N LYS A 147 16.39 4.93 -13.58
CA LYS A 147 17.69 4.43 -14.03
C LYS A 147 17.51 3.69 -15.35
N ARG A 148 18.10 4.22 -16.41
CA ARG A 148 18.28 3.45 -17.65
C ARG A 148 19.24 2.31 -17.32
N LYS A 149 18.78 1.07 -17.40
CA LYS A 149 19.70 -0.07 -17.38
C LYS A 149 20.71 0.12 -18.50
N PRO A 150 22.04 -0.03 -18.25
CA PRO A 150 22.98 -0.08 -19.32
C PRO A 150 22.58 -1.23 -20.25
N GLN A 151 22.38 -0.94 -21.52
CA GLN A 151 22.22 -1.95 -22.55
C GLN A 151 23.57 -2.66 -22.63
N ILE A 152 23.64 -3.89 -22.12
CA ILE A 152 24.77 -4.78 -22.40
C ILE A 152 24.53 -5.23 -23.84
N SER A 153 25.19 -4.56 -24.78
CA SER A 153 25.29 -5.04 -26.14
C SER A 153 26.21 -6.28 -26.12
N ASN A 154 25.64 -7.41 -26.45
CA ASN A 154 26.40 -8.59 -26.87
C ASN A 154 26.94 -8.35 -28.28
#